data_aef7986d77e619f6979b96362233d8a7
#
_entry.id   aef7986d77e619f6979b96362233d8a7
#
_cell.length_a   1.000
_cell.length_b   1.000
_cell.length_c   1.000
_cell.angle_alpha   90.00
_cell.angle_beta   90.00
_cell.angle_gamma   90.00
#
_symmetry.space_group_name_H-M   'P 1'
#
loop_
_entity.id
_entity.type
_entity.pdbx_description
1 polymer ?
#
loop_
_entity_poly.entity_id
_entity_poly.type
_entity_poly.pdbx_seq_one_letter_code
_entity_poly.pdbx_strand_id
1 'polypeptide(L)'
;MEGLTTVHLVLALALVASLLTALIPLLRSGWSDRVGRWMRILAGVATAQWILGFFVWFSSISEGFNLFTGLLHPLAMTGVVAVAHMGAGQAARGEDDAAKTSSARRTLLIIAVLVAVLAPWRQAIGG
;
A
#
# COMPACT_ATOMS: atom_id res chain seq x y z
N MET A 1 -7.27 -21.25 6.59
CA MET A 1 -6.18 -20.28 6.84
C MET A 1 -5.22 -20.13 5.68
N GLU A 2 -4.77 -21.21 5.08
CA GLU A 2 -3.87 -21.15 3.93
C GLU A 2 -4.46 -20.36 2.76
N GLY A 3 -5.74 -20.56 2.46
CA GLY A 3 -6.40 -19.80 1.40
C GLY A 3 -6.45 -18.31 1.67
N LEU A 4 -6.72 -17.91 2.91
CA LEU A 4 -6.75 -16.50 3.30
C LEU A 4 -5.36 -15.87 3.22
N THR A 5 -4.33 -16.61 3.66
CA THR A 5 -2.94 -16.15 3.56
C THR A 5 -2.51 -15.99 2.10
N THR A 6 -2.91 -16.93 1.24
CA THR A 6 -2.63 -16.86 -0.20
C THR A 6 -3.28 -15.65 -0.84
N VAL A 7 -4.56 -15.37 -0.52
CA VAL A 7 -5.26 -14.19 -1.05
C VAL A 7 -4.59 -12.91 -0.55
N HIS A 8 -4.17 -12.88 0.72
CA HIS A 8 -3.45 -11.75 1.29
C HIS A 8 -2.13 -11.50 0.53
N LEU A 9 -1.39 -12.55 0.19
CA LEU A 9 -0.17 -12.43 -0.60
C LEU A 9 -0.46 -11.91 -2.01
N VAL A 10 -1.49 -12.45 -2.67
CA VAL A 10 -1.88 -12.00 -4.01
C VAL A 10 -2.23 -10.51 -4.00
N LEU A 11 -2.97 -10.07 -2.99
CA LEU A 11 -3.29 -8.65 -2.86
C LEU A 11 -2.06 -7.80 -2.55
N ALA A 12 -1.08 -8.34 -1.82
CA ALA A 12 0.18 -7.64 -1.59
C ALA A 12 0.93 -7.41 -2.90
N LEU A 13 0.94 -8.41 -3.78
CA LEU A 13 1.54 -8.27 -5.11
C LEU A 13 0.77 -7.29 -5.96
N ALA A 14 -0.57 -7.30 -5.89
CA ALA A 14 -1.41 -6.31 -6.58
C ALA A 14 -1.15 -4.89 -6.06
N LEU A 15 -0.91 -4.74 -4.76
CA LEU A 15 -0.55 -3.45 -4.16
C LEU A 15 0.75 -2.92 -4.76
N VAL A 16 1.78 -3.75 -4.81
CA VAL A 16 3.07 -3.37 -5.38
C VAL A 16 2.93 -3.04 -6.87
N ALA A 17 2.18 -3.85 -7.61
CA ALA A 17 1.93 -3.59 -9.02
C ALA A 17 1.22 -2.27 -9.25
N SER A 18 0.19 -1.97 -8.44
CA SER A 18 -0.54 -0.70 -8.52
C SER A 18 0.36 0.48 -8.17
N LEU A 19 1.20 0.32 -7.15
CA LEU A 19 2.17 1.34 -6.74
C LEU A 19 3.12 1.68 -7.88
N LEU A 20 3.72 0.66 -8.50
CA LEU A 20 4.66 0.86 -9.60
C LEU A 20 3.96 1.44 -10.83
N THR A 21 2.73 1.02 -11.10
CA THR A 21 1.96 1.50 -12.26
C THR A 21 1.62 2.99 -12.11
N ALA A 22 1.45 3.47 -10.89
CA ALA A 22 1.28 4.91 -10.62
C ALA A 22 2.62 5.65 -10.60
N LEU A 23 3.61 5.09 -9.92
CA LEU A 23 4.88 5.77 -9.63
C LEU A 23 5.76 5.94 -10.86
N ILE A 24 5.91 4.90 -11.68
CA ILE A 24 6.82 4.94 -12.82
C ILE A 24 6.42 6.04 -13.82
N PRO A 25 5.15 6.12 -14.28
CA PRO A 25 4.76 7.22 -15.18
C PRO A 25 4.91 8.59 -14.53
N LEU A 26 4.61 8.68 -13.23
CA LEU A 26 4.73 9.93 -12.49
C LEU A 26 6.18 10.43 -12.48
N LEU A 27 7.15 9.56 -12.23
CA LEU A 27 8.56 9.91 -12.21
C LEU A 27 9.09 10.27 -13.61
N ARG A 28 8.52 9.66 -14.64
CA ARG A 28 8.96 9.90 -16.02
C ARG A 28 8.37 11.16 -16.64
N SER A 29 7.08 11.40 -16.41
CA SER A 29 6.33 12.41 -17.17
C SER A 29 5.48 13.34 -16.30
N GLY A 30 5.51 13.17 -14.96
CA GLY A 30 4.70 13.96 -14.05
C GLY A 30 3.26 13.49 -13.99
N TRP A 31 2.40 14.36 -13.47
CA TRP A 31 1.00 14.04 -13.24
C TRP A 31 0.25 13.80 -14.55
N SER A 32 -0.66 12.84 -14.51
CA SER A 32 -1.67 12.62 -15.54
C SER A 32 -2.92 12.05 -14.88
N ASP A 33 -4.05 12.09 -15.58
CA ASP A 33 -5.28 11.47 -15.07
C ASP A 33 -5.11 9.97 -14.85
N ARG A 34 -4.26 9.34 -15.63
CA ARG A 34 -3.90 7.93 -15.45
C ARG A 34 -3.23 7.69 -14.11
N VAL A 35 -2.27 8.55 -13.74
CA VAL A 35 -1.62 8.47 -12.42
C VAL A 35 -2.66 8.61 -11.31
N GLY A 36 -3.55 9.58 -11.41
CA GLY A 36 -4.61 9.77 -10.42
C GLY A 36 -5.52 8.57 -10.30
N ARG A 37 -5.87 7.95 -11.41
CA ARG A 37 -6.69 6.74 -11.44
C ARG A 37 -5.98 5.59 -10.71
N TRP A 38 -4.71 5.38 -10.99
CA TRP A 38 -3.95 4.31 -10.36
C TRP A 38 -3.70 4.56 -8.88
N MET A 39 -3.60 5.83 -8.46
CA MET A 39 -3.55 6.15 -7.02
C MET A 39 -4.84 5.75 -6.31
N ARG A 40 -6.01 5.95 -6.95
CA ARG A 40 -7.29 5.50 -6.38
C ARG A 40 -7.38 3.97 -6.35
N ILE A 41 -6.92 3.30 -7.40
CA ILE A 41 -6.85 1.83 -7.43
C ILE A 41 -5.94 1.33 -6.30
N LEU A 42 -4.78 1.94 -6.13
CA LEU A 42 -3.85 1.62 -5.06
C LEU A 42 -4.52 1.76 -3.69
N ALA A 43 -5.26 2.85 -3.46
CA ALA A 43 -5.98 3.06 -2.20
C ALA A 43 -7.03 1.97 -1.97
N GLY A 44 -7.76 1.58 -3.01
CA GLY A 44 -8.73 0.49 -2.91
C GLY A 44 -8.09 -0.86 -2.63
N VAL A 45 -7.00 -1.19 -3.31
CA VAL A 45 -6.25 -2.42 -3.07
C VAL A 45 -5.67 -2.44 -1.66
N ALA A 46 -5.12 -1.30 -1.21
CA ALA A 46 -4.58 -1.18 0.15
C ALA A 46 -5.67 -1.42 1.20
N THR A 47 -6.87 -0.91 0.98
CA THR A 47 -8.01 -1.11 1.88
C THR A 47 -8.41 -2.58 1.93
N ALA A 48 -8.55 -3.23 0.77
CA ALA A 48 -8.88 -4.66 0.70
C ALA A 48 -7.80 -5.50 1.40
N GLN A 49 -6.55 -5.17 1.17
CA GLN A 49 -5.41 -5.84 1.78
C GLN A 49 -5.42 -5.65 3.30
N TRP A 50 -5.74 -4.46 3.77
CA TRP A 50 -5.84 -4.17 5.19
C TRP A 50 -6.94 -4.98 5.86
N ILE A 51 -8.11 -5.06 5.23
CA ILE A 51 -9.24 -5.84 5.77
C ILE A 51 -8.86 -7.32 5.87
N LEU A 52 -8.31 -7.90 4.81
CA LEU A 52 -7.86 -9.29 4.83
C LEU A 52 -6.72 -9.50 5.82
N GLY A 53 -5.80 -8.56 5.89
CA GLY A 53 -4.69 -8.61 6.84
C GLY A 53 -5.16 -8.59 8.28
N PHE A 54 -6.23 -7.86 8.57
CA PHE A 54 -6.85 -7.87 9.88
C PHE A 54 -7.33 -9.27 10.27
N PHE A 55 -8.01 -9.96 9.35
CA PHE A 55 -8.48 -11.32 9.62
C PHE A 55 -7.33 -12.31 9.79
N VAL A 56 -6.28 -12.19 8.98
CA VAL A 56 -5.07 -13.01 9.13
C VAL A 56 -4.43 -12.74 10.49
N TRP A 57 -4.28 -11.48 10.85
CA TRP A 57 -3.71 -11.08 12.13
C TRP A 57 -4.53 -11.65 13.31
N PHE A 58 -5.84 -11.44 13.26
CA PHE A 58 -6.74 -11.89 14.33
C PHE A 58 -6.65 -13.39 14.54
N SER A 59 -6.61 -14.16 13.45
CA SER A 59 -6.56 -15.62 13.55
C SER A 59 -5.19 -16.15 13.96
N SER A 60 -4.11 -15.40 13.70
CA SER A 60 -2.75 -15.86 14.02
C SER A 60 -2.25 -15.40 15.38
N ILE A 61 -2.88 -14.39 15.99
CA ILE A 61 -2.41 -13.82 17.26
C ILE A 61 -2.45 -14.83 18.40
N SER A 62 -3.37 -15.79 18.35
CA SER A 62 -3.47 -16.87 19.34
C SER A 62 -2.32 -17.88 19.24
N GLU A 63 -1.61 -17.91 18.12
CA GLU A 63 -0.49 -18.84 17.91
C GLU A 63 0.82 -18.30 18.43
N GLY A 64 0.84 -17.05 18.88
CA GLY A 64 2.02 -16.40 19.44
C GLY A 64 2.14 -14.98 18.94
N PHE A 65 2.62 -14.10 19.80
CA PHE A 65 2.82 -12.69 19.47
C PHE A 65 4.26 -12.45 19.01
N ASN A 66 4.39 -11.86 17.83
CA ASN A 66 5.66 -11.37 17.30
C ASN A 66 5.54 -9.86 17.14
N LEU A 67 6.51 -9.11 17.67
CA LEU A 67 6.45 -7.64 17.61
C LEU A 67 6.32 -7.13 16.19
N PHE A 68 7.06 -7.70 15.25
CA PHE A 68 7.02 -7.25 13.86
C PHE A 68 5.68 -7.55 13.20
N THR A 69 5.25 -8.82 13.18
CA THR A 69 4.01 -9.21 12.51
C THR A 69 2.76 -8.91 13.33
N GLY A 70 2.88 -8.84 14.64
CA GLY A 70 1.75 -8.59 15.54
C GLY A 70 1.46 -7.12 15.76
N LEU A 71 2.44 -6.23 15.60
CA LEU A 71 2.27 -4.81 15.89
C LEU A 71 2.80 -3.92 14.77
N LEU A 72 4.07 -4.02 14.42
CA LEU A 72 4.69 -3.06 13.49
C LEU A 72 4.09 -3.15 12.09
N HIS A 73 3.89 -4.35 11.57
CA HIS A 73 3.31 -4.54 10.25
C HIS A 73 1.86 -4.05 10.18
N PRO A 74 0.95 -4.43 11.11
CA PRO A 74 -0.41 -3.89 11.09
C PRO A 74 -0.48 -2.37 11.20
N LEU A 75 0.35 -1.76 12.04
CA LEU A 75 0.39 -0.30 12.17
C LEU A 75 0.88 0.36 10.89
N ALA A 76 1.93 -0.20 10.27
CA ALA A 76 2.46 0.32 9.02
C ALA A 76 1.43 0.24 7.90
N MET A 77 0.70 -0.88 7.80
CA MET A 77 -0.32 -1.06 6.77
C MET A 77 -1.52 -0.15 7.00
N THR A 78 -1.88 0.13 8.25
CA THR A 78 -2.88 1.14 8.57
C THR A 78 -2.43 2.52 8.08
N GLY A 79 -1.16 2.85 8.28
CA GLY A 79 -0.56 4.07 7.74
C GLY A 79 -0.60 4.13 6.22
N VAL A 80 -0.33 3.01 5.55
CA VAL A 80 -0.40 2.92 4.07
C VAL A 80 -1.82 3.25 3.59
N VAL A 81 -2.85 2.67 4.21
CA VAL A 81 -4.24 2.93 3.84
C VAL A 81 -4.57 4.41 4.02
N ALA A 82 -4.22 4.98 5.16
CA ALA A 82 -4.49 6.39 5.45
C ALA A 82 -3.78 7.31 4.45
N VAL A 83 -2.49 7.09 4.23
CA VAL A 83 -1.68 7.90 3.30
C VAL A 83 -2.20 7.76 1.87
N ALA A 84 -2.57 6.54 1.46
CA ALA A 84 -3.06 6.30 0.10
C ALA A 84 -4.35 7.08 -0.17
N HIS A 85 -5.32 7.01 0.74
CA HIS A 85 -6.59 7.73 0.57
C HIS A 85 -6.41 9.24 0.65
N MET A 86 -5.68 9.73 1.65
CA MET A 86 -5.43 11.16 1.82
C MET A 86 -4.63 11.71 0.64
N GLY A 87 -3.59 10.98 0.24
CA GLY A 87 -2.71 11.42 -0.84
C GLY A 87 -3.39 11.44 -2.20
N ALA A 88 -4.24 10.46 -2.50
CA ALA A 88 -5.01 10.45 -3.74
C ALA A 88 -5.94 11.67 -3.80
N GLY A 89 -6.62 11.99 -2.69
CA GLY A 89 -7.47 13.16 -2.62
C GLY A 89 -6.69 14.47 -2.74
N GLN A 90 -5.58 14.60 -2.03
CA GLN A 90 -4.76 15.81 -2.07
C GLN A 90 -4.18 16.05 -3.47
N ALA A 91 -3.67 14.99 -4.10
CA ALA A 91 -3.12 15.11 -5.46
C ALA A 91 -4.19 15.56 -6.45
N ALA A 92 -5.39 14.98 -6.37
CA ALA A 92 -6.50 15.33 -7.25
C ALA A 92 -6.94 16.78 -7.09
N ARG A 93 -6.73 17.39 -5.92
CA ARG A 93 -7.11 18.77 -5.61
C ARG A 93 -6.01 19.79 -5.85
N GLY A 94 -4.84 19.37 -6.34
CA GLY A 94 -3.75 20.29 -6.64
C GLY A 94 -4.16 21.34 -7.67
N GLU A 95 -3.62 22.56 -7.54
CA GLU A 95 -4.00 23.68 -8.41
C GLU A 95 -3.51 23.49 -9.85
N ASP A 96 -2.34 22.89 -10.02
CA ASP A 96 -1.74 22.66 -11.33
C ASP A 96 -1.01 21.30 -11.34
N ASP A 97 -0.48 20.95 -12.51
CA ASP A 97 0.21 19.67 -12.66
C ASP A 97 1.48 19.57 -11.82
N ALA A 98 2.18 20.67 -11.59
CA ALA A 98 3.36 20.69 -10.74
C ALA A 98 2.99 20.38 -9.28
N ALA A 99 1.91 20.97 -8.76
CA ALA A 99 1.44 20.70 -7.41
C ALA A 99 0.95 19.27 -7.26
N LYS A 100 0.20 18.76 -8.25
CA LYS A 100 -0.26 17.36 -8.27
C LYS A 100 0.90 16.39 -8.32
N THR A 101 1.90 16.65 -9.14
CA THR A 101 3.10 15.82 -9.26
C THR A 101 3.83 15.74 -7.92
N SER A 102 4.06 16.88 -7.27
CA SER A 102 4.76 16.94 -5.99
C SER A 102 4.01 16.16 -4.90
N SER A 103 2.71 16.37 -4.80
CA SER A 103 1.86 15.68 -3.82
C SER A 103 1.82 14.18 -4.06
N ALA A 104 1.61 13.77 -5.31
CA ALA A 104 1.55 12.35 -5.69
C ALA A 104 2.89 11.65 -5.44
N ARG A 105 4.00 12.30 -5.81
CA ARG A 105 5.34 11.74 -5.61
C ARG A 105 5.61 11.50 -4.13
N ARG A 106 5.32 12.48 -3.28
CA ARG A 106 5.50 12.35 -1.84
C ARG A 106 4.68 11.17 -1.29
N THR A 107 3.41 11.09 -1.66
CA THR A 107 2.51 10.02 -1.23
C THR A 107 3.05 8.65 -1.64
N LEU A 108 3.36 8.49 -2.92
CA LEU A 108 3.79 7.18 -3.45
C LEU A 108 5.15 6.75 -2.90
N LEU A 109 6.06 7.69 -2.66
CA LEU A 109 7.36 7.37 -2.06
C LEU A 109 7.23 6.96 -0.60
N ILE A 110 6.34 7.61 0.17
CA ILE A 110 6.07 7.20 1.56
C ILE A 110 5.52 5.78 1.57
N ILE A 111 4.54 5.48 0.71
CA ILE A 111 3.97 4.12 0.63
C ILE A 111 5.04 3.12 0.22
N ALA A 112 5.88 3.45 -0.76
CA ALA A 112 6.95 2.56 -1.21
C ALA A 112 7.90 2.21 -0.08
N VAL A 113 8.31 3.19 0.72
CA VAL A 113 9.21 2.95 1.85
C VAL A 113 8.54 2.08 2.91
N LEU A 114 7.29 2.40 3.28
CA LEU A 114 6.56 1.63 4.28
C LEU A 114 6.39 0.17 3.84
N VAL A 115 6.02 -0.06 2.59
CA VAL A 115 5.81 -1.40 2.05
C VAL A 115 7.15 -2.15 1.95
N ALA A 116 8.20 -1.50 1.47
CA ALA A 116 9.49 -2.15 1.30
C ALA A 116 10.12 -2.54 2.64
N VAL A 117 9.99 -1.68 3.66
CA VAL A 117 10.69 -1.87 4.94
C VAL A 117 9.86 -2.70 5.91
N LEU A 118 8.54 -2.46 5.98
CA LEU A 118 7.69 -2.98 7.05
C LEU A 118 6.76 -4.10 6.62
N ALA A 119 6.77 -4.52 5.36
CA ALA A 119 6.07 -5.73 4.92
C ALA A 119 6.97 -6.96 5.17
N PRO A 120 6.40 -8.06 5.66
CA PRO A 120 7.19 -9.26 5.96
C PRO A 120 7.44 -10.10 4.70
N TRP A 121 8.12 -9.54 3.71
CA TRP A 121 8.38 -10.21 2.42
C TRP A 121 9.09 -11.54 2.59
N ARG A 122 10.04 -11.59 3.51
CA ARG A 122 10.81 -12.78 3.76
C ARG A 122 9.93 -13.96 4.16
N GLN A 123 8.99 -13.69 5.05
CA GLN A 123 8.03 -14.70 5.49
C GLN A 123 7.03 -15.04 4.38
N ALA A 124 6.60 -14.04 3.62
CA ALA A 124 5.63 -14.22 2.56
C ALA A 124 6.14 -15.12 1.43
N ILE A 125 7.43 -15.04 1.11
CA ILE A 125 8.04 -15.84 0.04
C ILE A 125 8.74 -17.10 0.54
N GLY A 126 8.49 -17.50 1.79
CA GLY A 126 8.97 -18.76 2.32
C GLY A 126 10.40 -18.77 2.78
N GLY A 127 10.98 -17.58 3.00
CA GLY A 127 12.36 -17.44 3.45
C GLY A 127 12.58 -17.52 4.94
#